data_acd87f761e09a1dd48a9ce7dfd0be237
#
_entry.id   acd87f761e09a1dd48a9ce7dfd0be237
#
_cell.length_a   1.000
_cell.length_b   1.000
_cell.length_c   1.000
_cell.angle_alpha   90.00
_cell.angle_beta   90.00
_cell.angle_gamma   90.00
#
_symmetry.space_group_name_H-M   'P 1'
#
loop_
_entity.id
_entity.type
_entity.pdbx_description
1 polymer ?
#
loop_
_entity_poly.entity_id
_entity_poly.type
_entity_poly.pdbx_seq_one_letter_code
_entity_poly.pdbx_strand_id
1 'polypeptide(L)'
;MPYLLLSLAACFWGGNYVVGHELVAQVDPIVLSEARWMLTALLLISLYFRQIRVQWQAMVEAKYTVFFLALCGQVLFPVTLYIGLQYTSSLNAAIYLSTTPALVLLINKFIFKEAISRRNIYGVVLSSLGVIYLVMQGDLLHIDMLKNLNRGDVWTMGSAVSWALYCAFLRLKPKQVGGNAFVAVSAAIGAIVLLPVLSLYSSAHYASEMKTYFNSGFLLGLGYLVIFPSWLSYLLWNKGIQAIGATRGEVYSHLIPLSGGVFSVLFLNVPLHGFHLVSALLITLGIALCSMATKQKLLAPDPYSR
;
A
#
# COMPACT_ATOMS: atom_id res chain seq x y z
N MET A 1 -1.72 -15.18 -13.93
CA MET A 1 -2.49 -15.03 -12.69
C MET A 1 -1.90 -14.02 -11.68
N PRO A 2 -0.61 -14.05 -11.26
CA PRO A 2 -0.10 -13.10 -10.26
C PRO A 2 -0.22 -11.62 -10.68
N TYR A 3 0.00 -11.31 -11.92
CA TYR A 3 -0.13 -9.95 -12.47
C TYR A 3 -1.55 -9.39 -12.34
N LEU A 4 -2.57 -10.21 -12.59
CA LEU A 4 -3.97 -9.83 -12.40
C LEU A 4 -4.28 -9.56 -10.93
N LEU A 5 -3.74 -10.37 -10.00
CA LEU A 5 -3.91 -10.17 -8.56
C LEU A 5 -3.36 -8.82 -8.11
N LEU A 6 -2.14 -8.47 -8.57
CA LEU A 6 -1.51 -7.19 -8.27
C LEU A 6 -2.28 -6.00 -8.87
N SER A 7 -2.76 -6.13 -10.11
CA SER A 7 -3.56 -5.09 -10.75
C SER A 7 -4.89 -4.85 -10.02
N LEU A 8 -5.60 -5.91 -9.63
CA LEU A 8 -6.84 -5.79 -8.86
C LEU A 8 -6.61 -5.15 -7.48
N ALA A 9 -5.53 -5.54 -6.79
CA ALA A 9 -5.16 -4.92 -5.52
C ALA A 9 -4.89 -3.42 -5.68
N ALA A 10 -4.16 -3.03 -6.73
CA ALA A 10 -3.87 -1.64 -7.04
C ALA A 10 -5.15 -0.85 -7.37
N CYS A 11 -6.10 -1.43 -8.12
CA CYS A 11 -7.40 -0.81 -8.40
C CYS A 11 -8.20 -0.56 -7.11
N PHE A 12 -8.26 -1.53 -6.20
CA PHE A 12 -8.95 -1.34 -4.92
C PHE A 12 -8.27 -0.27 -4.06
N TRP A 13 -6.94 -0.17 -4.09
CA TRP A 13 -6.22 0.91 -3.42
C TRP A 13 -6.41 2.27 -4.10
N GLY A 14 -6.59 2.32 -5.42
CA GLY A 14 -6.98 3.56 -6.11
C GLY A 14 -8.28 4.14 -5.57
N GLY A 15 -9.30 3.29 -5.37
CA GLY A 15 -10.54 3.69 -4.69
C GLY A 15 -10.34 4.09 -3.22
N ASN A 16 -9.37 3.51 -2.50
CA ASN A 16 -9.04 3.91 -1.13
C ASN A 16 -8.58 5.38 -1.06
N TYR A 17 -7.88 5.89 -2.07
CA TYR A 17 -7.48 7.30 -2.07
C TYR A 17 -8.69 8.24 -2.16
N VAL A 18 -9.70 7.89 -2.96
CA VAL A 18 -10.94 8.68 -3.10
C VAL A 18 -11.76 8.61 -1.81
N VAL A 19 -12.12 7.40 -1.39
CA VAL A 19 -12.95 7.19 -0.19
C VAL A 19 -12.21 7.62 1.08
N GLY A 20 -10.93 7.30 1.20
CA GLY A 20 -10.12 7.69 2.36
C GLY A 20 -10.01 9.21 2.51
N HIS A 21 -9.83 9.95 1.42
CA HIS A 21 -9.78 11.42 1.43
C HIS A 21 -11.08 12.01 1.98
N GLU A 22 -12.23 11.52 1.51
CA GLU A 22 -13.54 11.97 2.00
C GLU A 22 -13.75 11.67 3.50
N LEU A 23 -13.26 10.53 3.97
CA LEU A 23 -13.44 10.14 5.37
C LEU A 23 -12.48 10.87 6.31
N VAL A 24 -11.22 11.12 5.94
CA VAL A 24 -10.28 11.88 6.79
C VAL A 24 -10.62 13.36 6.89
N ALA A 25 -11.45 13.88 5.99
CA ALA A 25 -12.03 15.22 6.13
C ALA A 25 -13.09 15.31 7.25
N GLN A 26 -13.63 14.16 7.68
CA GLN A 26 -14.73 14.08 8.64
C GLN A 26 -14.26 13.60 10.02
N VAL A 27 -13.19 12.80 10.09
CA VAL A 27 -12.69 12.20 11.32
C VAL A 27 -11.16 12.20 11.37
N ASP A 28 -10.62 12.10 12.60
CA ASP A 28 -9.18 12.03 12.80
C ASP A 28 -8.54 10.82 12.07
N PRO A 29 -7.40 11.00 11.37
CA PRO A 29 -6.71 9.94 10.65
C PRO A 29 -6.33 8.70 11.48
N ILE A 30 -5.98 8.90 12.75
CA ILE A 30 -5.60 7.79 13.66
C ILE A 30 -6.85 7.00 14.02
N VAL A 31 -7.97 7.69 14.30
CA VAL A 31 -9.27 7.07 14.57
C VAL A 31 -9.74 6.25 13.36
N LEU A 32 -9.64 6.82 12.16
CA LEU A 32 -10.02 6.11 10.95
C LEU A 32 -9.14 4.86 10.73
N SER A 33 -7.83 4.99 10.96
CA SER A 33 -6.89 3.86 10.83
C SER A 33 -7.20 2.77 11.85
N GLU A 34 -7.47 3.14 13.11
CA GLU A 34 -7.83 2.19 14.16
C GLU A 34 -9.15 1.49 13.86
N ALA A 35 -10.21 2.23 13.56
CA ALA A 35 -11.52 1.65 13.23
C ALA A 35 -11.42 0.68 12.04
N ARG A 36 -10.67 1.05 11.01
CA ARG A 36 -10.43 0.24 9.84
C ARG A 36 -9.74 -1.09 10.20
N TRP A 37 -8.63 -1.05 10.96
CA TRP A 37 -7.89 -2.26 11.28
C TRP A 37 -8.57 -3.11 12.34
N MET A 38 -9.25 -2.51 13.31
CA MET A 38 -10.08 -3.21 14.30
C MET A 38 -11.19 -4.00 13.61
N LEU A 39 -11.98 -3.35 12.75
CA LEU A 39 -13.08 -4.01 12.02
C LEU A 39 -12.55 -5.08 11.05
N THR A 40 -11.41 -4.83 10.39
CA THR A 40 -10.78 -5.84 9.53
C THR A 40 -10.34 -7.05 10.34
N ALA A 41 -9.73 -6.85 11.52
CA ALA A 41 -9.32 -7.91 12.41
C ALA A 41 -10.50 -8.74 12.90
N LEU A 42 -11.56 -8.09 13.40
CA LEU A 42 -12.78 -8.74 13.87
C LEU A 42 -13.43 -9.58 12.76
N LEU A 43 -13.56 -9.00 11.58
CA LEU A 43 -14.12 -9.70 10.41
C LEU A 43 -13.29 -10.94 10.04
N LEU A 44 -11.97 -10.76 9.89
CA LEU A 44 -11.12 -11.85 9.41
C LEU A 44 -10.88 -12.93 10.46
N ILE A 45 -10.78 -12.55 11.73
CA ILE A 45 -10.67 -13.53 12.82
C ILE A 45 -11.95 -14.37 12.88
N SER A 46 -13.13 -13.75 12.79
CA SER A 46 -14.39 -14.50 12.80
C SER A 46 -14.51 -15.48 11.63
N LEU A 47 -14.11 -15.05 10.42
CA LEU A 47 -14.20 -15.89 9.22
C LEU A 47 -13.12 -16.99 9.16
N TYR A 48 -11.92 -16.70 9.65
CA TYR A 48 -10.74 -17.58 9.46
C TYR A 48 -10.17 -18.12 10.78
N PHE A 49 -10.95 -18.12 11.86
CA PHE A 49 -10.52 -18.57 13.19
C PHE A 49 -9.86 -19.95 13.18
N ARG A 50 -10.48 -20.92 12.49
CA ARG A 50 -9.93 -22.28 12.37
C ARG A 50 -8.55 -22.29 11.69
N GLN A 51 -8.40 -21.52 10.62
CA GLN A 51 -7.13 -21.43 9.90
C GLN A 51 -6.05 -20.76 10.75
N ILE A 52 -6.40 -19.69 11.46
CA ILE A 52 -5.51 -19.01 12.39
C ILE A 52 -5.04 -19.97 13.48
N ARG A 53 -5.96 -20.71 14.10
CA ARG A 53 -5.65 -21.67 15.17
C ARG A 53 -4.68 -22.77 14.71
N VAL A 54 -4.92 -23.34 13.52
CA VAL A 54 -4.04 -24.39 12.95
C VAL A 54 -2.64 -23.85 12.65
N GLN A 55 -2.54 -22.59 12.21
CA GLN A 55 -1.29 -21.96 11.77
C GLN A 55 -0.63 -21.11 12.87
N TRP A 56 -1.20 -21.08 14.07
CA TRP A 56 -0.77 -20.23 15.18
C TRP A 56 0.68 -20.47 15.57
N GLN A 57 1.08 -21.72 15.69
CA GLN A 57 2.45 -22.08 16.07
C GLN A 57 3.47 -21.52 15.07
N ALA A 58 3.23 -21.67 13.77
CA ALA A 58 4.12 -21.12 12.74
C ALA A 58 4.22 -19.57 12.79
N MET A 59 3.13 -18.90 13.19
CA MET A 59 3.15 -17.44 13.38
C MET A 59 3.94 -17.05 14.64
N VAL A 60 3.81 -17.81 15.74
CA VAL A 60 4.53 -17.57 16.98
C VAL A 60 6.03 -17.82 16.80
N GLU A 61 6.42 -18.89 16.11
CA GLU A 61 7.81 -19.16 15.76
C GLU A 61 8.44 -18.02 14.93
N ALA A 62 7.66 -17.43 14.03
CA ALA A 62 8.07 -16.28 13.22
C ALA A 62 7.57 -14.92 13.76
N LYS A 63 7.31 -14.80 15.06
CA LYS A 63 6.66 -13.63 15.68
C LYS A 63 7.32 -12.29 15.33
N TYR A 64 8.63 -12.24 15.28
CA TYR A 64 9.35 -11.01 14.93
C TYR A 64 9.10 -10.58 13.49
N THR A 65 9.09 -11.54 12.55
CA THR A 65 8.76 -11.27 11.15
C THR A 65 7.30 -10.83 11.00
N VAL A 66 6.37 -11.54 11.64
CA VAL A 66 4.94 -11.21 11.59
C VAL A 66 4.69 -9.83 12.19
N PHE A 67 5.29 -9.53 13.35
CA PHE A 67 5.19 -8.22 14.01
C PHE A 67 5.79 -7.11 13.16
N PHE A 68 6.99 -7.30 12.60
CA PHE A 68 7.65 -6.32 11.73
C PHE A 68 6.81 -6.00 10.50
N LEU A 69 6.27 -7.04 9.83
CA LEU A 69 5.41 -6.85 8.66
C LEU A 69 4.10 -6.15 9.04
N ALA A 70 3.49 -6.51 10.17
CA ALA A 70 2.30 -5.83 10.67
C ALA A 70 2.60 -4.36 11.00
N LEU A 71 3.72 -4.08 11.67
CA LEU A 71 4.12 -2.72 11.99
C LEU A 71 4.32 -1.87 10.73
N CYS A 72 5.05 -2.39 9.74
CA CYS A 72 5.30 -1.67 8.49
C CYS A 72 4.01 -1.49 7.66
N GLY A 73 3.23 -2.55 7.48
CA GLY A 73 2.10 -2.53 6.54
C GLY A 73 0.80 -1.96 7.12
N GLN A 74 0.50 -2.20 8.41
CA GLN A 74 -0.77 -1.87 9.02
C GLN A 74 -0.71 -0.67 9.98
N VAL A 75 0.47 -0.33 10.49
CA VAL A 75 0.64 0.81 11.41
C VAL A 75 1.37 1.96 10.72
N LEU A 76 2.65 1.79 10.45
CA LEU A 76 3.50 2.88 9.96
C LEU A 76 3.02 3.42 8.61
N PHE A 77 2.76 2.54 7.64
CA PHE A 77 2.32 2.97 6.31
C PHE A 77 1.06 3.85 6.35
N PRO A 78 -0.10 3.40 6.88
CA PRO A 78 -1.31 4.21 6.85
C PRO A 78 -1.25 5.42 7.79
N VAL A 79 -0.67 5.29 8.97
CA VAL A 79 -0.59 6.41 9.93
C VAL A 79 0.28 7.54 9.38
N THR A 80 1.47 7.23 8.89
CA THR A 80 2.36 8.25 8.33
C THR A 80 1.79 8.87 7.05
N LEU A 81 1.08 8.09 6.22
CA LEU A 81 0.37 8.61 5.06
C LEU A 81 -0.73 9.60 5.47
N TYR A 82 -1.59 9.21 6.39
CA TYR A 82 -2.72 10.04 6.79
C TYR A 82 -2.29 11.29 7.56
N ILE A 83 -1.28 11.20 8.42
CA ILE A 83 -0.67 12.40 9.04
C ILE A 83 -0.06 13.29 7.95
N GLY A 84 0.64 12.72 6.99
CA GLY A 84 1.22 13.45 5.88
C GLY A 84 0.17 14.24 5.10
N LEU A 85 -0.95 13.63 4.78
CA LEU A 85 -2.06 14.25 4.03
C LEU A 85 -2.73 15.43 4.75
N GLN A 86 -2.52 15.60 6.06
CA GLN A 86 -2.97 16.80 6.76
C GLN A 86 -2.13 18.05 6.45
N TYR A 87 -0.90 17.87 5.95
CA TYR A 87 0.07 18.95 5.74
C TYR A 87 0.56 19.07 4.29
N THR A 88 0.38 18.02 3.49
CA THR A 88 0.74 18.03 2.06
C THR A 88 -0.44 17.61 1.19
N SER A 89 -0.37 17.94 -0.09
CA SER A 89 -1.42 17.56 -1.03
C SER A 89 -1.39 16.06 -1.36
N SER A 90 -2.55 15.50 -1.71
CA SER A 90 -2.63 14.12 -2.23
C SER A 90 -1.72 13.90 -3.45
N LEU A 91 -1.48 14.97 -4.21
CA LEU A 91 -0.59 15.02 -5.35
C LEU A 91 0.86 14.75 -4.94
N ASN A 92 1.39 15.52 -3.97
CA ASN A 92 2.74 15.33 -3.44
C ASN A 92 2.89 13.93 -2.81
N ALA A 93 1.89 13.49 -2.03
CA ALA A 93 1.89 12.16 -1.46
C ALA A 93 2.01 11.06 -2.53
N ALA A 94 1.29 11.19 -3.65
CA ALA A 94 1.36 10.24 -4.75
C ALA A 94 2.75 10.21 -5.43
N ILE A 95 3.44 11.37 -5.54
CA ILE A 95 4.82 11.44 -6.04
C ILE A 95 5.75 10.67 -5.11
N TYR A 96 5.71 10.94 -3.80
CA TYR A 96 6.57 10.23 -2.84
C TYR A 96 6.30 8.72 -2.82
N LEU A 97 5.04 8.30 -2.85
CA LEU A 97 4.69 6.89 -2.91
C LEU A 97 5.13 6.22 -4.22
N SER A 98 5.23 6.97 -5.33
CA SER A 98 5.76 6.43 -6.59
C SER A 98 7.25 6.08 -6.53
N THR A 99 7.97 6.50 -5.48
CA THR A 99 9.36 6.09 -5.25
C THR A 99 9.48 4.68 -4.65
N THR A 100 8.38 4.11 -4.16
CA THR A 100 8.37 2.80 -3.47
C THR A 100 8.99 1.67 -4.29
N PRO A 101 8.70 1.48 -5.59
CA PRO A 101 9.35 0.44 -6.38
C PRO A 101 10.87 0.61 -6.45
N ALA A 102 11.37 1.83 -6.54
CA ALA A 102 12.81 2.10 -6.52
C ALA A 102 13.42 1.75 -5.14
N LEU A 103 12.73 2.10 -4.04
CA LEU A 103 13.16 1.71 -2.69
C LEU A 103 13.19 0.18 -2.53
N VAL A 104 12.20 -0.53 -3.04
CA VAL A 104 12.19 -2.01 -3.03
C VAL A 104 13.38 -2.58 -3.81
N LEU A 105 13.71 -2.03 -4.99
CA LEU A 105 14.91 -2.44 -5.72
C LEU A 105 16.18 -2.24 -4.89
N LEU A 106 16.32 -1.11 -4.22
CA LEU A 106 17.47 -0.81 -3.36
C LEU A 106 17.56 -1.79 -2.18
N ILE A 107 16.45 -2.00 -1.45
CA ILE A 107 16.38 -2.95 -0.33
C ILE A 107 16.76 -4.35 -0.81
N ASN A 108 16.18 -4.81 -1.91
CA ASN A 108 16.46 -6.14 -2.45
C ASN A 108 17.91 -6.29 -2.89
N LYS A 109 18.50 -5.26 -3.49
CA LYS A 109 19.91 -5.27 -3.91
C LYS A 109 20.86 -5.28 -2.72
N PHE A 110 20.69 -4.39 -1.74
CA PHE A 110 21.65 -4.19 -0.67
C PHE A 110 21.46 -5.13 0.52
N ILE A 111 20.21 -5.39 0.91
CA ILE A 111 19.90 -6.26 2.06
C ILE A 111 19.85 -7.72 1.63
N PHE A 112 19.07 -8.04 0.59
CA PHE A 112 18.88 -9.41 0.12
C PHE A 112 19.90 -9.84 -0.96
N LYS A 113 20.81 -8.94 -1.36
CA LYS A 113 21.85 -9.20 -2.39
C LYS A 113 21.28 -9.75 -3.71
N GLU A 114 20.05 -9.35 -4.04
CA GLU A 114 19.36 -9.79 -5.26
C GLU A 114 19.99 -9.13 -6.48
N ALA A 115 20.23 -9.92 -7.55
CA ALA A 115 20.70 -9.41 -8.82
C ALA A 115 19.57 -8.69 -9.56
N ILE A 116 19.59 -7.37 -9.57
CA ILE A 116 18.58 -6.55 -10.24
C ILE A 116 18.88 -6.45 -11.74
N SER A 117 17.93 -6.84 -12.57
CA SER A 117 18.08 -6.75 -14.03
C SER A 117 17.97 -5.29 -14.51
N ARG A 118 18.69 -4.95 -15.61
CA ARG A 118 18.54 -3.62 -16.24
C ARG A 118 17.08 -3.33 -16.66
N ARG A 119 16.34 -4.37 -17.05
CA ARG A 119 14.91 -4.23 -17.41
C ARG A 119 14.06 -3.77 -16.23
N ASN A 120 14.31 -4.30 -15.03
CA ASN A 120 13.60 -3.85 -13.83
C ASN A 120 13.90 -2.37 -13.52
N ILE A 121 15.17 -1.96 -13.68
CA ILE A 121 15.54 -0.56 -13.47
C ILE A 121 14.85 0.35 -14.49
N TYR A 122 14.95 0.04 -15.79
CA TYR A 122 14.28 0.83 -16.83
C TYR A 122 12.76 0.83 -16.68
N GLY A 123 12.17 -0.32 -16.32
CA GLY A 123 10.74 -0.43 -16.12
C GLY A 123 10.24 0.43 -14.94
N VAL A 124 10.97 0.41 -13.82
CA VAL A 124 10.65 1.26 -12.67
C VAL A 124 10.82 2.75 -13.01
N VAL A 125 11.93 3.13 -13.65
CA VAL A 125 12.15 4.52 -14.08
C VAL A 125 11.04 4.98 -15.03
N LEU A 126 10.72 4.20 -16.05
CA LEU A 126 9.69 4.56 -17.03
C LEU A 126 8.30 4.71 -16.41
N SER A 127 7.92 3.76 -15.55
CA SER A 127 6.62 3.83 -14.86
C SER A 127 6.56 4.96 -13.83
N SER A 128 7.66 5.26 -13.13
CA SER A 128 7.74 6.41 -12.21
C SER A 128 7.59 7.74 -12.96
N LEU A 129 8.22 7.87 -14.13
CA LEU A 129 8.02 9.04 -15.00
C LEU A 129 6.57 9.17 -15.44
N GLY A 130 5.90 8.05 -15.75
CA GLY A 130 4.47 8.05 -16.06
C GLY A 130 3.60 8.53 -14.90
N VAL A 131 3.89 8.12 -13.66
CA VAL A 131 3.19 8.59 -12.47
C VAL A 131 3.44 10.09 -12.24
N ILE A 132 4.70 10.53 -12.32
CA ILE A 132 5.05 11.94 -12.16
C ILE A 132 4.32 12.79 -13.21
N TYR A 133 4.33 12.36 -14.47
CA TYR A 133 3.63 13.05 -15.55
C TYR A 133 2.11 13.12 -15.34
N LEU A 134 1.49 12.03 -14.82
CA LEU A 134 0.07 11.99 -14.46
C LEU A 134 -0.25 13.00 -13.36
N VAL A 135 0.55 12.96 -12.32
CA VAL A 135 0.35 13.78 -11.12
C VAL A 135 0.56 15.28 -11.42
N MET A 136 1.54 15.60 -12.25
CA MET A 136 1.82 16.97 -12.70
C MET A 136 0.90 17.42 -13.86
N GLN A 137 -0.14 16.63 -14.18
CA GLN A 137 -1.13 16.94 -15.22
C GLN A 137 -0.50 17.30 -16.59
N GLY A 138 0.66 16.71 -16.88
CA GLY A 138 1.40 16.92 -18.12
C GLY A 138 2.38 18.08 -18.10
N ASP A 139 2.40 18.89 -17.07
CA ASP A 139 3.28 20.07 -16.96
C ASP A 139 4.48 19.78 -16.06
N LEU A 140 5.55 19.24 -16.66
CA LEU A 140 6.79 18.91 -15.94
C LEU A 140 7.64 20.15 -15.59
N LEU A 141 7.27 21.34 -16.06
CA LEU A 141 8.03 22.57 -15.82
C LEU A 141 7.58 23.30 -14.55
N HIS A 142 6.39 23.02 -14.04
CA HIS A 142 5.90 23.57 -12.78
C HIS A 142 6.53 22.84 -11.57
N ILE A 143 7.85 23.02 -11.39
CA ILE A 143 8.64 22.46 -10.30
C ILE A 143 8.41 23.20 -8.96
N ASP A 144 7.49 24.13 -8.90
CA ASP A 144 7.21 24.91 -7.68
C ASP A 144 6.76 24.04 -6.49
N MET A 145 6.23 22.84 -6.76
CA MET A 145 5.91 21.85 -5.76
C MET A 145 7.12 21.37 -4.93
N LEU A 146 8.31 21.28 -5.55
CA LEU A 146 9.54 20.83 -4.87
C LEU A 146 10.24 21.95 -4.10
N LYS A 147 9.87 23.21 -4.33
CA LYS A 147 10.51 24.37 -3.68
C LYS A 147 10.10 24.55 -2.22
N ASN A 148 8.95 24.00 -1.82
CA ASN A 148 8.37 24.18 -0.50
C ASN A 148 8.15 22.84 0.21
N LEU A 149 9.25 22.11 0.48
CA LEU A 149 9.17 20.89 1.31
C LEU A 149 8.59 21.23 2.67
N ASN A 150 7.56 20.51 3.04
CA ASN A 150 6.88 20.66 4.33
C ASN A 150 6.95 19.37 5.17
N ARG A 151 6.52 19.46 6.43
CA ARG A 151 6.52 18.31 7.32
C ARG A 151 5.64 17.14 6.82
N GLY A 152 4.59 17.42 6.06
CA GLY A 152 3.74 16.39 5.46
C GLY A 152 4.48 15.56 4.42
N ASP A 153 5.40 16.17 3.67
CA ASP A 153 6.23 15.46 2.70
C ASP A 153 7.15 14.44 3.39
N VAL A 154 7.73 14.81 4.55
CA VAL A 154 8.55 13.88 5.36
C VAL A 154 7.72 12.70 5.86
N TRP A 155 6.49 12.93 6.31
CA TRP A 155 5.59 11.87 6.73
C TRP A 155 5.22 10.93 5.58
N THR A 156 4.89 11.46 4.40
CA THR A 156 4.57 10.64 3.21
C THR A 156 5.78 9.88 2.67
N MET A 157 7.00 10.43 2.76
CA MET A 157 8.23 9.69 2.49
C MET A 157 8.41 8.52 3.47
N GLY A 158 8.14 8.75 4.76
CA GLY A 158 8.12 7.70 5.78
C GLY A 158 7.15 6.57 5.44
N SER A 159 5.97 6.90 4.90
CA SER A 159 5.00 5.94 4.39
C SER A 159 5.57 5.10 3.22
N ALA A 160 6.20 5.75 2.24
CA ALA A 160 6.83 5.05 1.11
C ALA A 160 7.92 4.07 1.57
N VAL A 161 8.77 4.49 2.51
CA VAL A 161 9.81 3.62 3.10
C VAL A 161 9.18 2.44 3.84
N SER A 162 8.15 2.70 4.65
CA SER A 162 7.46 1.65 5.41
C SER A 162 6.82 0.60 4.50
N TRP A 163 6.17 1.04 3.43
CA TRP A 163 5.58 0.15 2.43
C TRP A 163 6.64 -0.65 1.67
N ALA A 164 7.76 -0.01 1.30
CA ALA A 164 8.88 -0.69 0.64
C ALA A 164 9.49 -1.79 1.52
N LEU A 165 9.64 -1.52 2.82
CA LEU A 165 10.08 -2.52 3.80
C LEU A 165 9.08 -3.69 3.88
N TYR A 166 7.78 -3.39 4.02
CA TYR A 166 6.75 -4.43 4.00
C TYR A 166 6.86 -5.33 2.77
N CYS A 167 6.90 -4.77 1.58
CA CYS A 167 6.94 -5.54 0.33
C CYS A 167 8.23 -6.35 0.16
N ALA A 168 9.39 -5.76 0.47
CA ALA A 168 10.67 -6.44 0.35
C ALA A 168 10.83 -7.59 1.36
N PHE A 169 10.39 -7.37 2.61
CA PHE A 169 10.48 -8.36 3.70
C PHE A 169 9.34 -9.38 3.69
N LEU A 170 8.29 -9.20 2.90
CA LEU A 170 7.18 -10.15 2.77
C LEU A 170 7.65 -11.56 2.34
N ARG A 171 8.82 -11.66 1.70
CA ARG A 171 9.47 -12.94 1.37
C ARG A 171 9.80 -13.80 2.60
N LEU A 172 9.97 -13.17 3.77
CA LEU A 172 10.25 -13.85 5.03
C LEU A 172 8.99 -14.38 5.75
N LYS A 173 7.80 -14.08 5.22
CA LYS A 173 6.56 -14.63 5.78
C LYS A 173 6.59 -16.16 5.71
N PRO A 174 6.28 -16.88 6.81
CA PRO A 174 6.28 -18.33 6.82
C PRO A 174 5.38 -18.90 5.70
N LYS A 175 5.89 -19.85 4.93
CA LYS A 175 5.16 -20.46 3.80
C LYS A 175 3.92 -21.22 4.26
N GLN A 176 3.95 -21.75 5.48
CA GLN A 176 2.85 -22.49 6.10
C GLN A 176 1.67 -21.59 6.49
N VAL A 177 1.91 -20.28 6.64
CA VAL A 177 0.88 -19.32 7.02
C VAL A 177 0.12 -18.84 5.78
N GLY A 178 -1.15 -19.16 5.71
CA GLY A 178 -2.05 -18.74 4.63
C GLY A 178 -2.28 -17.22 4.62
N GLY A 179 -2.59 -16.69 3.45
CA GLY A 179 -2.75 -15.25 3.27
C GLY A 179 -3.83 -14.63 4.16
N ASN A 180 -5.00 -15.27 4.28
CA ASN A 180 -6.09 -14.76 5.12
C ASN A 180 -5.73 -14.76 6.61
N ALA A 181 -5.12 -15.84 7.11
CA ALA A 181 -4.68 -15.91 8.50
C ALA A 181 -3.59 -14.87 8.80
N PHE A 182 -2.66 -14.66 7.86
CA PHE A 182 -1.63 -13.63 7.99
C PHE A 182 -2.24 -12.24 8.06
N VAL A 183 -3.14 -11.88 7.12
CA VAL A 183 -3.78 -10.55 7.10
C VAL A 183 -4.63 -10.33 8.36
N ALA A 184 -5.35 -11.37 8.82
CA ALA A 184 -6.15 -11.29 10.06
C ALA A 184 -5.29 -10.96 11.29
N VAL A 185 -4.19 -11.71 11.47
CA VAL A 185 -3.28 -11.51 12.62
C VAL A 185 -2.52 -10.19 12.49
N SER A 186 -2.08 -9.82 11.29
CA SER A 186 -1.43 -8.52 11.05
C SER A 186 -2.37 -7.35 11.34
N ALA A 187 -3.65 -7.45 10.94
CA ALA A 187 -4.66 -6.45 11.25
C ALA A 187 -4.91 -6.32 12.76
N ALA A 188 -4.98 -7.47 13.48
CA ALA A 188 -5.12 -7.47 14.93
C ALA A 188 -3.91 -6.83 15.63
N ILE A 189 -2.69 -7.14 15.18
CA ILE A 189 -1.47 -6.50 15.70
C ILE A 189 -1.52 -4.99 15.43
N GLY A 190 -1.93 -4.58 14.22
CA GLY A 190 -2.08 -3.18 13.87
C GLY A 190 -3.05 -2.44 14.79
N ALA A 191 -4.23 -3.00 15.01
CA ALA A 191 -5.22 -2.43 15.92
C ALA A 191 -4.68 -2.35 17.37
N ILE A 192 -4.10 -3.44 17.90
CA ILE A 192 -3.54 -3.45 19.26
C ILE A 192 -2.43 -2.39 19.43
N VAL A 193 -1.58 -2.20 18.43
CA VAL A 193 -0.50 -1.20 18.48
C VAL A 193 -1.04 0.22 18.37
N LEU A 194 -2.13 0.44 17.64
CA LEU A 194 -2.75 1.76 17.48
C LEU A 194 -3.58 2.18 18.67
N LEU A 195 -4.14 1.26 19.46
CA LEU A 195 -4.95 1.58 20.66
C LEU A 195 -4.27 2.54 21.64
N PRO A 196 -3.02 2.33 22.09
CA PRO A 196 -2.34 3.29 22.97
C PRO A 196 -2.07 4.62 22.28
N VAL A 197 -1.76 4.62 20.98
CA VAL A 197 -1.57 5.86 20.20
C VAL A 197 -2.88 6.66 20.20
N LEU A 198 -3.99 5.98 19.97
CA LEU A 198 -5.32 6.55 20.02
C LEU A 198 -5.64 7.16 21.40
N SER A 199 -5.36 6.46 22.49
CA SER A 199 -5.64 6.93 23.86
C SER A 199 -4.83 8.17 24.24
N LEU A 200 -3.60 8.29 23.75
CA LEU A 200 -2.72 9.44 23.99
C LEU A 200 -3.10 10.68 23.15
N TYR A 201 -3.64 10.46 21.97
CA TYR A 201 -3.90 11.53 20.99
C TYR A 201 -5.30 12.15 21.15
N SER A 202 -6.24 11.43 21.72
CA SER A 202 -7.66 11.61 21.46
C SER A 202 -8.52 12.15 22.60
N SER A 203 -7.94 12.60 23.68
CA SER A 203 -8.75 12.97 24.86
C SER A 203 -9.71 14.17 24.70
N ALA A 204 -9.59 14.94 23.61
CA ALA A 204 -10.34 16.20 23.47
C ALA A 204 -11.42 16.24 22.35
N HIS A 205 -11.39 15.34 21.36
CA HIS A 205 -12.18 15.52 20.12
C HIS A 205 -13.32 14.51 19.89
N TYR A 206 -13.36 13.36 20.58
CA TYR A 206 -14.33 12.29 20.29
C TYR A 206 -15.80 12.64 20.46
N ALA A 207 -16.13 13.44 21.45
CA ALA A 207 -17.54 13.72 21.77
C ALA A 207 -18.26 14.55 20.69
N SER A 208 -17.53 15.40 19.96
CA SER A 208 -18.09 16.24 18.90
C SER A 208 -18.32 15.48 17.59
N GLU A 209 -17.57 14.40 17.36
CA GLU A 209 -17.58 13.63 16.10
C GLU A 209 -18.54 12.43 16.14
N MET A 210 -19.15 12.14 17.29
CA MET A 210 -19.98 10.94 17.49
C MET A 210 -21.11 10.79 16.45
N LYS A 211 -21.74 11.90 16.04
CA LYS A 211 -22.79 11.90 15.02
C LYS A 211 -22.25 11.50 13.64
N THR A 212 -21.00 11.80 13.34
CA THR A 212 -20.33 11.46 12.07
C THR A 212 -20.12 9.97 11.96
N TYR A 213 -19.74 9.30 13.05
CA TYR A 213 -19.49 7.84 13.05
C TYR A 213 -20.75 7.00 12.75
N PHE A 214 -21.95 7.54 12.97
CA PHE A 214 -23.23 6.88 12.68
C PHE A 214 -23.86 7.35 11.36
N ASN A 215 -23.20 8.21 10.60
CA ASN A 215 -23.68 8.59 9.28
C ASN A 215 -23.55 7.39 8.30
N SER A 216 -24.60 7.13 7.52
CA SER A 216 -24.64 6.02 6.57
C SER A 216 -23.52 6.12 5.52
N GLY A 217 -23.19 7.32 5.04
CA GLY A 217 -22.10 7.55 4.10
C GLY A 217 -20.74 7.19 4.70
N PHE A 218 -20.50 7.59 5.96
CA PHE A 218 -19.27 7.20 6.68
C PHE A 218 -19.18 5.69 6.87
N LEU A 219 -20.25 5.03 7.30
CA LEU A 219 -20.27 3.58 7.52
C LEU A 219 -20.05 2.78 6.23
N LEU A 220 -20.65 3.22 5.11
CA LEU A 220 -20.43 2.60 3.79
C LEU A 220 -18.99 2.78 3.33
N GLY A 221 -18.41 3.99 3.50
CA GLY A 221 -17.02 4.28 3.19
C GLY A 221 -16.07 3.43 4.04
N LEU A 222 -16.29 3.36 5.36
CA LEU A 222 -15.52 2.52 6.27
C LEU A 222 -15.65 1.03 5.91
N GLY A 223 -16.85 0.55 5.59
CA GLY A 223 -17.09 -0.82 5.09
C GLY A 223 -16.30 -1.10 3.82
N TYR A 224 -16.27 -0.16 2.87
CA TYR A 224 -15.41 -0.26 1.70
C TYR A 224 -13.92 -0.39 2.09
N LEU A 225 -13.43 0.48 2.99
CA LEU A 225 -12.03 0.45 3.46
C LEU A 225 -11.66 -0.88 4.12
N VAL A 226 -12.56 -1.48 4.87
CA VAL A 226 -12.36 -2.77 5.54
C VAL A 226 -12.24 -3.90 4.53
N ILE A 227 -13.18 -3.99 3.60
CA ILE A 227 -13.29 -5.15 2.69
C ILE A 227 -12.27 -5.06 1.55
N PHE A 228 -12.27 -3.95 0.80
CA PHE A 228 -11.49 -3.87 -0.44
C PHE A 228 -10.01 -3.53 -0.18
N PRO A 229 -9.63 -2.36 0.36
CA PRO A 229 -8.22 -2.03 0.53
C PRO A 229 -7.53 -2.73 1.70
N SER A 230 -8.26 -3.14 2.78
CA SER A 230 -7.62 -3.76 3.93
C SER A 230 -7.55 -5.28 3.85
N TRP A 231 -8.61 -5.94 3.41
CA TRP A 231 -8.62 -7.40 3.29
C TRP A 231 -8.20 -7.85 1.89
N LEU A 232 -9.03 -7.57 0.87
CA LEU A 232 -8.84 -8.13 -0.46
C LEU A 232 -7.55 -7.67 -1.11
N SER A 233 -7.23 -6.36 -1.05
CA SER A 233 -5.99 -5.86 -1.65
C SER A 233 -4.76 -6.49 -1.01
N TYR A 234 -4.67 -6.55 0.32
CA TYR A 234 -3.54 -7.19 0.99
C TYR A 234 -3.44 -8.68 0.66
N LEU A 235 -4.57 -9.38 0.59
CA LEU A 235 -4.59 -10.80 0.21
C LEU A 235 -4.06 -11.00 -1.21
N LEU A 236 -4.59 -10.24 -2.17
CA LEU A 236 -4.24 -10.34 -3.58
C LEU A 236 -2.79 -9.90 -3.82
N TRP A 237 -2.40 -8.78 -3.18
CA TRP A 237 -1.04 -8.25 -3.25
C TRP A 237 -0.02 -9.23 -2.71
N ASN A 238 -0.23 -9.73 -1.50
CA ASN A 238 0.68 -10.68 -0.87
C ASN A 238 0.84 -11.96 -1.70
N LYS A 239 -0.25 -12.49 -2.27
CA LYS A 239 -0.19 -13.63 -3.20
C LYS A 239 0.59 -13.29 -4.47
N GLY A 240 0.39 -12.10 -5.03
CA GLY A 240 1.10 -11.63 -6.21
C GLY A 240 2.60 -11.48 -5.95
N ILE A 241 2.97 -10.76 -4.89
CA ILE A 241 4.37 -10.54 -4.50
C ILE A 241 5.09 -11.86 -4.18
N GLN A 242 4.43 -12.78 -3.47
CA GLN A 242 5.02 -14.10 -3.18
C GLN A 242 5.25 -14.93 -4.44
N ALA A 243 4.41 -14.77 -5.47
CA ALA A 243 4.53 -15.52 -6.71
C ALA A 243 5.63 -15.02 -7.66
N ILE A 244 5.86 -13.70 -7.73
CA ILE A 244 6.80 -13.12 -8.71
C ILE A 244 7.94 -12.32 -8.09
N GLY A 245 7.94 -12.17 -6.76
CA GLY A 245 8.90 -11.37 -5.99
C GLY A 245 8.58 -9.87 -5.97
N ALA A 246 9.02 -9.19 -4.91
CA ALA A 246 8.78 -7.75 -4.74
C ALA A 246 9.47 -6.91 -5.83
N THR A 247 10.65 -7.31 -6.29
CA THR A 247 11.41 -6.65 -7.37
C THR A 247 10.59 -6.44 -8.66
N ARG A 248 9.69 -7.36 -8.98
CA ARG A 248 8.84 -7.28 -10.18
C ARG A 248 7.41 -6.86 -9.86
N GLY A 249 6.95 -7.21 -8.68
CA GLY A 249 5.56 -6.98 -8.29
C GLY A 249 5.29 -5.56 -7.85
N GLU A 250 6.27 -4.91 -7.19
CA GLU A 250 6.03 -3.58 -6.61
C GLU A 250 5.72 -2.50 -7.65
N VAL A 251 6.23 -2.62 -8.86
CA VAL A 251 5.92 -1.66 -9.95
C VAL A 251 4.41 -1.55 -10.23
N TYR A 252 3.62 -2.57 -9.86
CA TYR A 252 2.15 -2.54 -9.99
C TYR A 252 1.49 -1.52 -9.07
N SER A 253 2.17 -1.04 -8.02
CA SER A 253 1.70 0.08 -7.20
C SER A 253 1.48 1.36 -8.01
N HIS A 254 2.18 1.53 -9.13
CA HIS A 254 1.96 2.65 -10.06
C HIS A 254 0.58 2.62 -10.75
N LEU A 255 -0.14 1.50 -10.72
CA LEU A 255 -1.54 1.44 -11.13
C LEU A 255 -2.49 2.12 -10.12
N ILE A 256 -2.06 2.36 -8.88
CA ILE A 256 -2.89 3.01 -7.86
C ILE A 256 -3.30 4.43 -8.30
N PRO A 257 -2.36 5.36 -8.59
CA PRO A 257 -2.73 6.69 -9.06
C PRO A 257 -3.44 6.66 -10.42
N LEU A 258 -3.08 5.71 -11.30
CA LEU A 258 -3.75 5.55 -12.58
C LEU A 258 -5.21 5.14 -12.41
N SER A 259 -5.50 4.15 -11.55
CA SER A 259 -6.87 3.73 -11.26
C SER A 259 -7.66 4.81 -10.51
N GLY A 260 -7.04 5.56 -9.61
CA GLY A 260 -7.64 6.73 -8.97
C GLY A 260 -8.03 7.80 -10.00
N GLY A 261 -7.17 8.06 -10.99
CA GLY A 261 -7.48 8.95 -12.11
C GLY A 261 -8.66 8.46 -12.95
N VAL A 262 -8.69 7.17 -13.28
CA VAL A 262 -9.82 6.55 -14.00
C VAL A 262 -11.13 6.69 -13.19
N PHE A 263 -11.10 6.42 -11.89
CA PHE A 263 -12.28 6.58 -11.03
C PHE A 263 -12.73 8.05 -10.94
N SER A 264 -11.80 8.99 -10.90
CA SER A 264 -12.12 10.42 -10.93
C SER A 264 -12.83 10.84 -12.23
N VAL A 265 -12.40 10.32 -13.37
CA VAL A 265 -13.06 10.55 -14.65
C VAL A 265 -14.47 9.93 -14.69
N LEU A 266 -14.61 8.68 -14.21
CA LEU A 266 -15.86 7.93 -14.30
C LEU A 266 -16.91 8.39 -13.29
N PHE A 267 -16.51 8.75 -12.07
CA PHE A 267 -17.45 9.01 -10.96
C PHE A 267 -17.51 10.48 -10.56
N LEU A 268 -16.45 11.27 -10.81
CA LEU A 268 -16.39 12.69 -10.45
C LEU A 268 -16.50 13.61 -11.68
N ASN A 269 -16.76 13.05 -12.87
CA ASN A 269 -16.87 13.79 -14.14
C ASN A 269 -15.65 14.67 -14.45
N VAL A 270 -14.47 14.28 -14.00
CA VAL A 270 -13.22 14.97 -14.36
C VAL A 270 -12.95 14.77 -15.85
N PRO A 271 -12.66 15.82 -16.63
CA PRO A 271 -12.45 15.69 -18.08
C PRO A 271 -11.20 14.86 -18.37
N LEU A 272 -11.29 14.01 -19.40
CA LEU A 272 -10.15 13.23 -19.87
C LEU A 272 -9.23 14.11 -20.71
N HIS A 273 -7.96 14.25 -20.29
CA HIS A 273 -6.94 15.02 -20.98
C HIS A 273 -5.87 14.12 -21.59
N GLY A 274 -5.10 14.66 -22.55
CA GLY A 274 -4.01 13.90 -23.22
C GLY A 274 -2.95 13.35 -22.26
N PHE A 275 -2.67 14.04 -21.16
CA PHE A 275 -1.70 13.58 -20.18
C PHE A 275 -2.12 12.27 -19.48
N HIS A 276 -3.42 11.99 -19.32
CA HIS A 276 -3.89 10.72 -18.78
C HIS A 276 -3.50 9.55 -19.69
N LEU A 277 -3.62 9.73 -21.01
CA LEU A 277 -3.28 8.69 -21.98
C LEU A 277 -1.77 8.45 -22.05
N VAL A 278 -0.97 9.52 -22.08
CA VAL A 278 0.50 9.42 -22.07
C VAL A 278 0.99 8.75 -20.79
N SER A 279 0.46 9.14 -19.64
CA SER A 279 0.80 8.52 -18.35
C SER A 279 0.44 7.04 -18.31
N ALA A 280 -0.77 6.70 -18.76
CA ALA A 280 -1.21 5.30 -18.82
C ALA A 280 -0.28 4.45 -19.71
N LEU A 281 0.16 4.99 -20.83
CA LEU A 281 1.11 4.33 -21.74
C LEU A 281 2.48 4.12 -21.06
N LEU A 282 3.05 5.16 -20.45
CA LEU A 282 4.35 5.07 -19.76
C LEU A 282 4.31 4.08 -18.59
N ILE A 283 3.25 4.12 -17.76
CA ILE A 283 3.07 3.21 -16.64
C ILE A 283 2.94 1.76 -17.14
N THR A 284 2.09 1.51 -18.12
CA THR A 284 1.86 0.15 -18.63
C THR A 284 3.09 -0.43 -19.33
N LEU A 285 3.84 0.37 -20.09
CA LEU A 285 5.11 -0.05 -20.70
C LEU A 285 6.16 -0.36 -19.63
N GLY A 286 6.27 0.48 -18.59
CA GLY A 286 7.19 0.24 -17.47
C GLY A 286 6.87 -1.06 -16.73
N ILE A 287 5.59 -1.32 -16.44
CA ILE A 287 5.12 -2.56 -15.83
C ILE A 287 5.41 -3.75 -16.73
N ALA A 288 5.16 -3.63 -18.03
CA ALA A 288 5.45 -4.70 -19.00
C ALA A 288 6.94 -5.06 -19.02
N LEU A 289 7.84 -4.06 -19.02
CA LEU A 289 9.29 -4.27 -18.94
C LEU A 289 9.70 -5.02 -17.67
N CYS A 290 9.17 -4.67 -16.52
CA CYS A 290 9.42 -5.37 -15.25
C CYS A 290 8.85 -6.80 -15.25
N SER A 291 7.72 -7.03 -15.93
CA SER A 291 7.02 -8.31 -15.94
C SER A 291 7.63 -9.31 -16.92
N MET A 292 8.37 -8.85 -17.93
CA MET A 292 9.04 -9.73 -18.89
C MET A 292 10.05 -10.62 -18.15
N ALA A 293 9.84 -11.94 -18.24
CA ALA A 293 10.72 -12.92 -17.63
C ALA A 293 12.14 -12.75 -18.18
N THR A 294 13.07 -12.29 -17.37
CA THR A 294 14.48 -12.51 -17.64
C THR A 294 14.68 -14.02 -17.49
N LYS A 295 15.21 -14.71 -18.50
CA LYS A 295 15.77 -16.05 -18.36
C LYS A 295 16.96 -15.93 -17.39
N GLN A 296 16.68 -15.72 -16.12
CA GLN A 296 17.69 -15.91 -15.10
C GLN A 296 17.85 -17.41 -14.94
N LYS A 297 19.00 -17.93 -15.39
CA LYS A 297 19.51 -19.24 -15.00
C LYS A 297 19.13 -19.44 -13.53
N LEU A 298 18.43 -20.53 -13.24
CA LEU A 298 18.32 -21.14 -11.92
C LEU A 298 19.76 -21.45 -11.45
N LEU A 299 20.45 -20.45 -10.96
CA LEU A 299 21.78 -20.54 -10.37
C LEU A 299 21.59 -20.45 -8.87
N ALA A 300 21.81 -21.60 -8.28
CA ALA A 300 21.92 -21.95 -6.87
C ALA A 300 20.59 -22.12 -6.10
N PRO A 301 20.44 -23.23 -5.37
CA PRO A 301 19.37 -23.38 -4.38
C PRO A 301 19.55 -22.31 -3.31
N ASP A 302 18.42 -21.77 -2.88
CA ASP A 302 18.31 -20.80 -1.79
C ASP A 302 19.06 -21.34 -0.56
N PRO A 303 20.13 -20.67 -0.07
CA PRO A 303 20.88 -21.15 1.10
C PRO A 303 20.06 -21.13 2.39
N TYR A 304 18.84 -20.57 2.36
CA TYR A 304 17.91 -20.53 3.50
C TYR A 304 16.74 -21.52 3.38
N SER A 305 16.82 -22.50 2.47
CA SER A 305 15.77 -23.53 2.30
C SER A 305 15.93 -24.75 3.21
N ARG A 306 16.68 -24.62 4.30
CA ARG A 306 16.76 -25.68 5.34
C ARG A 306 15.93 -25.30 6.57
#